data_81307780663d89e9614961dc9ebe97f6
#
_entry.id   81307780663d89e9614961dc9ebe97f6
#
_cell.length_a   1.000
_cell.length_b   1.000
_cell.length_c   1.000
_cell.angle_alpha   90.00
_cell.angle_beta   90.00
_cell.angle_gamma   90.00
#
_symmetry.space_group_name_H-M   'P 1'
#
loop_
_entity.id
_entity.type
_entity.pdbx_description
1 polymer ?
#
loop_
_entity_poly.entity_id
_entity_poly.type
_entity_poly.pdbx_seq_one_letter_code
_entity_poly.pdbx_strand_id
1 'polypeptide(L)'
;MTRSTSKTQADHQQAIAYIRVSTSGQAEDGVSLDAQRSKIAAWCEVMGYELVQTLADEGISGHSIEKRAGLQAAVDAVCACGGVLVVYSLSRLARNTRETLELGERLSKAGADLVSLSEKIDTTSAAGKMIFRMLAVLAEFERDQVSERTTMALQYKKAQGEKLGGRVPYGLQLAADGVHLEENAAEQAVIAIARDLHQAGLSSRKIATRLAEQGLYSRAATIFTPSAILAMVG
;
A
#
# COMPACT_ATOMS: atom_id res chain seq x y z
N MET A 1 -6.98 42.53 9.88
CA MET A 1 -7.62 42.00 11.11
C MET A 1 -8.45 40.78 10.74
N THR A 2 -7.84 39.63 10.72
CA THR A 2 -8.48 38.35 10.44
C THR A 2 -8.96 37.76 11.76
N ARG A 3 -10.28 37.69 11.94
CA ARG A 3 -10.90 37.02 13.08
C ARG A 3 -10.58 35.52 13.01
N SER A 4 -9.69 35.07 13.90
CA SER A 4 -9.58 33.69 14.29
C SER A 4 -10.90 33.32 14.99
N THR A 5 -11.77 32.60 14.29
CA THR A 5 -12.92 31.95 14.93
C THR A 5 -12.37 30.80 15.77
N SER A 6 -12.28 31.05 17.07
CA SER A 6 -12.13 29.99 18.06
C SER A 6 -13.32 29.04 17.89
N LYS A 7 -13.07 27.83 17.35
CA LYS A 7 -14.04 26.72 17.39
C LYS A 7 -14.38 26.47 18.86
N THR A 8 -15.60 26.79 19.24
CA THR A 8 -16.12 26.64 20.61
C THR A 8 -16.14 25.14 20.94
N GLN A 9 -15.78 24.81 22.14
CA GLN A 9 -15.74 23.46 22.74
C GLN A 9 -17.05 22.64 22.59
N ALA A 10 -18.13 23.27 22.14
CA ALA A 10 -19.43 22.64 21.87
C ALA A 10 -19.43 21.74 20.58
N ASP A 11 -18.53 21.97 19.64
CA ASP A 11 -18.46 21.18 18.38
C ASP A 11 -17.82 19.79 18.57
N HIS A 12 -17.21 19.52 19.74
CA HIS A 12 -16.53 18.25 20.02
C HIS A 12 -17.36 17.26 20.86
N GLN A 13 -18.63 17.54 21.10
CA GLN A 13 -19.50 16.66 21.89
C GLN A 13 -20.19 15.58 21.08
N GLN A 14 -20.08 15.56 19.75
CA GLN A 14 -20.73 14.57 18.90
C GLN A 14 -19.80 13.39 18.63
N ALA A 15 -20.31 12.19 18.87
CA ALA A 15 -19.64 10.94 18.52
C ALA A 15 -20.40 10.16 17.47
N ILE A 16 -19.68 9.57 16.52
CA ILE A 16 -20.20 8.63 15.54
C ILE A 16 -19.49 7.29 15.77
N ALA A 17 -20.27 6.24 16.01
CA ALA A 17 -19.76 4.91 16.19
C ALA A 17 -19.63 4.17 14.85
N TYR A 18 -18.52 3.46 14.70
CA TYR A 18 -18.39 2.48 13.62
C TYR A 18 -18.11 1.10 14.22
N ILE A 19 -18.88 0.09 13.78
CA ILE A 19 -18.78 -1.29 14.24
C ILE A 19 -18.69 -2.24 13.04
N ARG A 20 -17.99 -3.37 13.21
CA ARG A 20 -17.83 -4.37 12.14
C ARG A 20 -17.69 -5.78 12.68
N VAL A 21 -18.33 -6.73 11.99
CA VAL A 21 -18.02 -8.18 12.11
C VAL A 21 -17.78 -8.76 10.72
N SER A 22 -16.84 -9.71 10.63
CA SER A 22 -16.65 -10.54 9.44
C SER A 22 -17.52 -11.81 9.54
N THR A 23 -17.87 -12.40 8.38
CA THR A 23 -18.60 -13.68 8.33
C THR A 23 -17.86 -14.84 9.01
N SER A 24 -16.52 -14.78 9.09
CA SER A 24 -15.67 -15.72 9.84
C SER A 24 -15.32 -15.24 11.26
N GLY A 25 -15.72 -14.04 11.62
CA GLY A 25 -15.12 -13.28 12.72
C GLY A 25 -15.80 -13.41 14.08
N GLN A 26 -16.70 -14.37 14.28
CA GLN A 26 -17.06 -14.77 15.65
C GLN A 26 -15.90 -15.49 16.36
N ALA A 27 -14.87 -15.90 15.62
CA ALA A 27 -13.76 -16.72 16.14
C ALA A 27 -12.49 -15.90 16.50
N GLU A 28 -12.23 -14.74 15.90
CA GLU A 28 -10.92 -14.07 16.07
C GLU A 28 -10.83 -13.05 17.22
N ASP A 29 -11.95 -12.40 17.63
CA ASP A 29 -11.92 -11.42 18.73
C ASP A 29 -13.10 -11.52 19.71
N GLY A 30 -14.01 -12.47 19.54
CA GLY A 30 -15.08 -12.80 20.49
C GLY A 30 -16.09 -11.67 20.82
N VAL A 31 -16.03 -10.51 20.14
CA VAL A 31 -16.88 -9.35 20.48
C VAL A 31 -17.94 -9.14 19.40
N SER A 32 -19.20 -9.46 19.76
CA SER A 32 -20.37 -9.27 18.87
C SER A 32 -20.61 -7.77 18.57
N LEU A 33 -21.42 -7.50 17.50
CA LEU A 33 -21.83 -6.12 17.17
C LEU A 33 -22.51 -5.44 18.37
N ASP A 34 -23.37 -6.17 19.09
CA ASP A 34 -24.08 -5.61 20.26
C ASP A 34 -23.13 -5.28 21.40
N ALA A 35 -22.12 -6.13 21.63
CA ALA A 35 -21.11 -5.86 22.63
C ALA A 35 -20.21 -4.67 22.24
N GLN A 36 -19.87 -4.50 20.94
CA GLN A 36 -19.17 -3.31 20.48
C GLN A 36 -20.00 -2.05 20.68
N ARG A 37 -21.29 -2.10 20.27
CA ARG A 37 -22.25 -0.99 20.44
C ARG A 37 -22.38 -0.58 21.90
N SER A 38 -22.59 -1.55 22.79
CA SER A 38 -22.75 -1.29 24.22
C SER A 38 -21.51 -0.65 24.83
N LYS A 39 -20.31 -1.14 24.48
CA LYS A 39 -19.06 -0.57 25.00
C LYS A 39 -18.82 0.85 24.48
N ILE A 40 -19.12 1.13 23.21
CA ILE A 40 -18.98 2.47 22.64
C ILE A 40 -19.99 3.43 23.30
N ALA A 41 -21.24 3.02 23.44
CA ALA A 41 -22.27 3.83 24.10
C ALA A 41 -21.90 4.18 25.54
N ALA A 42 -21.45 3.18 26.31
CA ALA A 42 -20.99 3.41 27.68
C ALA A 42 -19.79 4.38 27.77
N TRP A 43 -18.84 4.25 26.82
CA TRP A 43 -17.72 5.17 26.73
C TRP A 43 -18.20 6.62 26.44
N CYS A 44 -19.09 6.77 25.46
CA CYS A 44 -19.65 8.07 25.09
C CYS A 44 -20.36 8.72 26.32
N GLU A 45 -21.17 7.95 27.06
CA GLU A 45 -21.85 8.42 28.27
C GLU A 45 -20.85 8.90 29.33
N VAL A 46 -19.83 8.08 29.63
CA VAL A 46 -18.81 8.44 30.65
C VAL A 46 -18.00 9.67 30.24
N MET A 47 -17.69 9.81 28.95
CA MET A 47 -16.89 10.92 28.44
C MET A 47 -17.71 12.17 28.08
N GLY A 48 -19.04 12.12 28.20
CA GLY A 48 -19.92 13.24 27.91
C GLY A 48 -20.13 13.53 26.42
N TYR A 49 -19.98 12.52 25.57
CA TYR A 49 -20.25 12.63 24.13
C TYR A 49 -21.69 12.21 23.81
N GLU A 50 -22.34 12.94 22.91
CA GLU A 50 -23.61 12.52 22.32
C GLU A 50 -23.34 11.54 21.18
N LEU A 51 -23.75 10.28 21.33
CA LEU A 51 -23.69 9.27 20.28
C LEU A 51 -24.80 9.51 19.25
N VAL A 52 -24.48 10.27 18.19
CA VAL A 52 -25.46 10.69 17.16
C VAL A 52 -25.85 9.54 16.25
N GLN A 53 -24.89 8.71 15.86
CA GLN A 53 -25.11 7.64 14.89
C GLN A 53 -24.18 6.45 15.14
N THR A 54 -24.70 5.25 14.86
CA THR A 54 -23.90 4.02 14.79
C THR A 54 -24.03 3.41 13.40
N LEU A 55 -22.91 3.30 12.70
CA LEU A 55 -22.81 2.73 11.37
C LEU A 55 -22.11 1.36 11.42
N ALA A 56 -22.58 0.43 10.62
CA ALA A 56 -22.11 -0.96 10.65
C ALA A 56 -21.80 -1.50 9.26
N ASP A 57 -20.77 -2.34 9.18
CA ASP A 57 -20.53 -3.23 8.05
C ASP A 57 -20.62 -4.68 8.52
N GLU A 58 -21.63 -5.40 8.06
CA GLU A 58 -21.91 -6.79 8.42
C GLU A 58 -21.46 -7.73 7.30
N GLY A 59 -20.77 -8.82 7.66
CA GLY A 59 -20.43 -9.88 6.72
C GLY A 59 -19.38 -9.50 5.67
N ILE A 60 -18.75 -8.34 5.78
CA ILE A 60 -17.73 -7.89 4.85
C ILE A 60 -16.35 -8.26 5.40
N SER A 61 -15.66 -9.20 4.71
CA SER A 61 -14.25 -9.42 4.96
C SER A 61 -13.51 -8.13 4.60
N GLY A 62 -12.66 -7.63 5.51
CA GLY A 62 -11.99 -6.33 5.39
C GLY A 62 -11.11 -6.12 4.13
N HIS A 63 -11.49 -6.60 2.92
CA HIS A 63 -10.66 -6.64 1.71
C HIS A 63 -10.45 -5.29 1.00
N SER A 64 -11.28 -4.29 1.25
CA SER A 64 -11.06 -2.93 0.71
C SER A 64 -11.91 -1.94 1.49
N ILE A 65 -11.34 -0.81 1.86
CA ILE A 65 -12.07 0.32 2.46
C ILE A 65 -13.17 0.80 1.50
N GLU A 66 -12.92 0.78 0.19
CA GLU A 66 -13.86 1.21 -0.85
C GLU A 66 -15.17 0.42 -0.88
N LYS A 67 -15.13 -0.84 -0.42
CA LYS A 67 -16.33 -1.72 -0.35
C LYS A 67 -17.05 -1.64 0.99
N ARG A 68 -16.59 -0.81 1.93
CA ARG A 68 -17.13 -0.66 3.28
C ARG A 68 -17.96 0.60 3.36
N ALA A 69 -19.20 0.51 2.84
CA ALA A 69 -20.12 1.63 2.79
C ALA A 69 -20.43 2.25 4.17
N GLY A 70 -20.53 1.41 5.21
CA GLY A 70 -20.72 1.86 6.59
C GLY A 70 -19.55 2.66 7.10
N LEU A 71 -18.30 2.24 6.83
CA LEU A 71 -17.12 2.99 7.22
C LEU A 71 -17.03 4.34 6.49
N GLN A 72 -17.27 4.35 5.17
CA GLN A 72 -17.22 5.60 4.41
C GLN A 72 -18.26 6.59 4.93
N ALA A 73 -19.50 6.13 5.15
CA ALA A 73 -20.54 6.96 5.72
C ALA A 73 -20.19 7.48 7.12
N ALA A 74 -19.54 6.65 7.98
CA ALA A 74 -19.09 7.09 9.30
C ALA A 74 -18.01 8.17 9.23
N VAL A 75 -17.02 7.98 8.35
CA VAL A 75 -15.95 8.96 8.14
C VAL A 75 -16.50 10.26 7.56
N ASP A 76 -17.39 10.18 6.56
CA ASP A 76 -18.01 11.37 5.97
C ASP A 76 -18.84 12.15 6.99
N ALA A 77 -19.65 11.45 7.78
CA ALA A 77 -20.48 12.06 8.80
C ALA A 77 -19.66 12.75 9.89
N VAL A 78 -18.60 12.09 10.40
CA VAL A 78 -17.75 12.70 11.43
C VAL A 78 -16.91 13.86 10.86
N CYS A 79 -16.44 13.78 9.62
CA CYS A 79 -15.75 14.89 8.95
C CYS A 79 -16.68 16.11 8.77
N ALA A 80 -17.97 15.89 8.51
CA ALA A 80 -18.94 16.97 8.33
C ALA A 80 -19.24 17.70 9.64
N CYS A 81 -19.32 16.99 10.77
CA CYS A 81 -19.62 17.61 12.07
C CYS A 81 -18.36 18.02 12.86
N GLY A 82 -17.17 17.59 12.49
CA GLY A 82 -15.93 17.82 13.25
C GLY A 82 -15.92 17.12 14.61
N GLY A 83 -16.69 16.03 14.75
CA GLY A 83 -16.83 15.25 15.97
C GLY A 83 -15.77 14.16 16.14
N VAL A 84 -16.12 13.09 16.85
CA VAL A 84 -15.23 11.97 17.16
C VAL A 84 -15.73 10.69 16.54
N LEU A 85 -14.87 10.00 15.75
CA LEU A 85 -15.12 8.63 15.30
C LEU A 85 -14.72 7.66 16.40
N VAL A 86 -15.67 6.89 16.93
CA VAL A 86 -15.41 5.91 17.98
C VAL A 86 -15.51 4.49 17.42
N VAL A 87 -14.45 3.71 17.61
CA VAL A 87 -14.39 2.30 17.23
C VAL A 87 -14.03 1.42 18.42
N TYR A 88 -14.45 0.18 18.42
CA TYR A 88 -14.04 -0.76 19.46
C TYR A 88 -12.55 -1.06 19.40
N SER A 89 -11.99 -1.31 18.20
CA SER A 89 -10.57 -1.52 17.99
C SER A 89 -10.14 -1.04 16.59
N LEU A 90 -8.85 -0.74 16.43
CA LEU A 90 -8.29 -0.34 15.13
C LEU A 90 -8.44 -1.44 14.08
N SER A 91 -8.43 -2.71 14.48
CA SER A 91 -8.68 -3.85 13.58
C SER A 91 -10.09 -3.82 12.96
N ARG A 92 -11.05 -3.13 13.58
CA ARG A 92 -12.38 -2.88 13.00
C ARG A 92 -12.34 -1.73 12.00
N LEU A 93 -11.50 -0.74 12.25
CA LEU A 93 -11.34 0.42 11.38
C LEU A 93 -10.62 0.06 10.08
N ALA A 94 -9.45 -0.58 10.17
CA ALA A 94 -8.62 -0.92 9.02
C ALA A 94 -7.90 -2.26 9.22
N ARG A 95 -7.34 -2.81 8.14
CA ARG A 95 -6.61 -4.09 8.17
C ARG A 95 -5.14 -3.94 8.50
N ASN A 96 -4.60 -2.82 8.16
CA ASN A 96 -3.20 -2.53 8.35
C ASN A 96 -3.05 -1.12 8.94
N THR A 97 -1.91 -0.90 9.54
CA THR A 97 -1.59 0.37 10.19
C THR A 97 -1.63 1.55 9.21
N ARG A 98 -1.24 1.34 7.96
CA ARG A 98 -1.25 2.38 6.93
C ARG A 98 -2.67 2.93 6.66
N GLU A 99 -3.63 2.04 6.41
CA GLU A 99 -5.03 2.45 6.22
C GLU A 99 -5.60 3.19 7.44
N THR A 100 -5.24 2.73 8.65
CA THR A 100 -5.61 3.41 9.89
C THR A 100 -5.05 4.85 9.93
N LEU A 101 -3.81 5.03 9.51
CA LEU A 101 -3.15 6.33 9.50
C LEU A 101 -3.72 7.26 8.44
N GLU A 102 -3.96 6.77 7.23
CA GLU A 102 -4.61 7.52 6.14
C GLU A 102 -6.01 8.03 6.57
N LEU A 103 -6.78 7.18 7.26
CA LEU A 103 -8.07 7.57 7.84
C LEU A 103 -7.90 8.61 8.96
N GLY A 104 -6.95 8.42 9.87
CA GLY A 104 -6.67 9.38 10.94
C GLY A 104 -6.21 10.73 10.43
N GLU A 105 -5.40 10.78 9.38
CA GLU A 105 -5.02 12.03 8.71
C GLU A 105 -6.23 12.72 8.06
N ARG A 106 -7.10 11.96 7.41
CA ARG A 106 -8.33 12.48 6.83
C ARG A 106 -9.22 13.12 7.88
N LEU A 107 -9.43 12.44 9.02
CA LEU A 107 -10.17 12.96 10.17
C LEU A 107 -9.53 14.25 10.70
N SER A 108 -8.22 14.23 10.94
CA SER A 108 -7.48 15.38 11.46
C SER A 108 -7.56 16.60 10.53
N LYS A 109 -7.47 16.41 9.20
CA LYS A 109 -7.63 17.50 8.22
C LYS A 109 -9.05 18.12 8.26
N ALA A 110 -10.05 17.31 8.57
CA ALA A 110 -11.43 17.77 8.74
C ALA A 110 -11.72 18.37 10.13
N GLY A 111 -10.74 18.35 11.04
CA GLY A 111 -10.92 18.78 12.43
C GLY A 111 -11.69 17.78 13.27
N ALA A 112 -11.74 16.53 12.86
CA ALA A 112 -12.34 15.42 13.56
C ALA A 112 -11.28 14.56 14.26
N ASP A 113 -11.68 13.79 15.27
CA ASP A 113 -10.79 12.94 16.05
C ASP A 113 -11.18 11.47 15.98
N LEU A 114 -10.28 10.58 16.39
CA LEU A 114 -10.44 9.13 16.44
C LEU A 114 -10.25 8.61 17.86
N VAL A 115 -11.18 7.74 18.28
CA VAL A 115 -11.05 6.99 19.53
C VAL A 115 -11.16 5.50 19.27
N SER A 116 -10.19 4.74 19.78
CA SER A 116 -10.20 3.29 19.82
C SER A 116 -10.16 2.77 21.24
N LEU A 117 -11.20 2.01 21.62
CA LEU A 117 -11.40 1.60 23.03
C LEU A 117 -10.41 0.51 23.45
N SER A 118 -10.15 -0.46 22.58
CA SER A 118 -9.28 -1.61 22.87
C SER A 118 -7.83 -1.19 23.06
N GLU A 119 -7.31 -0.37 22.14
CA GLU A 119 -5.93 0.13 22.17
C GLU A 119 -5.76 1.36 23.08
N LYS A 120 -6.87 1.90 23.63
CA LYS A 120 -6.86 3.13 24.45
C LYS A 120 -6.22 4.32 23.74
N ILE A 121 -6.47 4.44 22.46
CA ILE A 121 -6.03 5.56 21.63
C ILE A 121 -7.15 6.58 21.58
N ASP A 122 -6.83 7.83 21.92
CA ASP A 122 -7.77 8.95 21.93
C ASP A 122 -7.08 10.19 21.38
N THR A 123 -7.33 10.50 20.10
CA THR A 123 -6.71 11.64 19.42
C THR A 123 -7.34 12.98 19.78
N THR A 124 -8.34 13.02 20.65
CA THR A 124 -8.84 14.29 21.21
C THR A 124 -7.81 14.91 22.15
N SER A 125 -6.98 14.06 22.77
CA SER A 125 -5.90 14.46 23.66
C SER A 125 -4.55 14.63 22.94
N ALA A 126 -3.70 15.54 23.46
CA ALA A 126 -2.34 15.72 22.93
C ALA A 126 -1.50 14.43 23.05
N ALA A 127 -1.65 13.69 24.15
CA ALA A 127 -0.97 12.41 24.37
C ALA A 127 -1.41 11.35 23.36
N GLY A 128 -2.71 11.22 23.12
CA GLY A 128 -3.22 10.28 22.11
C GLY A 128 -2.81 10.64 20.68
N LYS A 129 -2.79 11.93 20.34
CA LYS A 129 -2.23 12.40 19.05
C LYS A 129 -0.75 12.01 18.89
N MET A 130 0.02 12.14 19.96
CA MET A 130 1.43 11.72 19.95
C MET A 130 1.55 10.21 19.75
N ILE A 131 0.81 9.39 20.50
CA ILE A 131 0.80 7.93 20.36
C ILE A 131 0.41 7.53 18.93
N PHE A 132 -0.63 8.14 18.37
CA PHE A 132 -1.08 7.86 17.01
C PHE A 132 0.00 8.19 15.96
N ARG A 133 0.72 9.31 16.12
CA ARG A 133 1.87 9.67 15.27
C ARG A 133 3.03 8.69 15.42
N MET A 134 3.30 8.19 16.62
CA MET A 134 4.34 7.17 16.84
C MET A 134 4.01 5.86 16.11
N LEU A 135 2.73 5.45 16.09
CA LEU A 135 2.30 4.30 15.28
C LEU A 135 2.55 4.52 13.79
N ALA A 136 2.39 5.77 13.30
CA ALA A 136 2.71 6.12 11.93
C ALA A 136 4.19 5.89 11.60
N VAL A 137 5.06 6.43 12.44
CA VAL A 137 6.51 6.27 12.28
C VAL A 137 6.93 4.81 12.33
N LEU A 138 6.34 4.01 13.24
CA LEU A 138 6.63 2.59 13.36
C LEU A 138 6.22 1.81 12.11
N ALA A 139 5.03 2.08 11.56
CA ALA A 139 4.55 1.44 10.33
C ALA A 139 5.43 1.78 9.11
N GLU A 140 5.94 3.01 9.06
CA GLU A 140 6.86 3.46 8.03
C GLU A 140 8.21 2.74 8.13
N PHE A 141 8.74 2.65 9.34
CA PHE A 141 9.97 1.93 9.63
C PHE A 141 9.88 0.42 9.28
N GLU A 142 8.79 -0.24 9.65
CA GLU A 142 8.57 -1.65 9.31
C GLU A 142 8.54 -1.87 7.78
N ARG A 143 7.90 -0.96 7.03
CA ARG A 143 7.86 -1.01 5.56
C ARG A 143 9.25 -0.86 4.97
N ASP A 144 10.02 0.11 5.47
CA ASP A 144 11.38 0.38 4.98
C ASP A 144 12.30 -0.81 5.26
N GLN A 145 12.20 -1.43 6.44
CA GLN A 145 12.93 -2.67 6.75
C GLN A 145 12.59 -3.81 5.78
N VAL A 146 11.32 -4.01 5.45
CA VAL A 146 10.92 -5.05 4.47
C VAL A 146 11.48 -4.74 3.10
N SER A 147 11.46 -3.47 2.68
CA SER A 147 12.03 -3.00 1.41
C SER A 147 13.53 -3.24 1.34
N GLU A 148 14.27 -2.87 2.38
CA GLU A 148 15.72 -3.13 2.48
C GLU A 148 16.05 -4.61 2.40
N ARG A 149 15.38 -5.46 3.19
CA ARG A 149 15.57 -6.91 3.16
C ARG A 149 15.30 -7.49 1.77
N THR A 150 14.23 -7.04 1.12
CA THR A 150 13.88 -7.48 -0.24
C THR A 150 14.96 -7.05 -1.24
N THR A 151 15.44 -5.82 -1.14
CA THR A 151 16.49 -5.28 -2.00
C THR A 151 17.79 -6.07 -1.82
N MET A 152 18.22 -6.34 -0.58
CA MET A 152 19.40 -7.14 -0.28
C MET A 152 19.28 -8.57 -0.82
N ALA A 153 18.12 -9.20 -0.63
CA ALA A 153 17.86 -10.54 -1.15
C ALA A 153 17.92 -10.60 -2.68
N LEU A 154 17.35 -9.60 -3.37
CA LEU A 154 17.42 -9.49 -4.83
C LEU A 154 18.84 -9.23 -5.33
N GLN A 155 19.61 -8.37 -4.64
CA GLN A 155 21.02 -8.12 -4.97
C GLN A 155 21.86 -9.38 -4.80
N TYR A 156 21.67 -10.13 -3.70
CA TYR A 156 22.34 -11.39 -3.46
C TYR A 156 22.05 -12.40 -4.60
N LYS A 157 20.79 -12.60 -4.93
CA LYS A 157 20.37 -13.46 -6.04
C LYS A 157 20.98 -13.04 -7.38
N LYS A 158 21.00 -11.72 -7.65
CA LYS A 158 21.64 -11.17 -8.84
C LYS A 158 23.13 -11.47 -8.89
N ALA A 159 23.83 -11.36 -7.76
CA ALA A 159 25.25 -11.67 -7.65
C ALA A 159 25.55 -13.17 -7.86
N GLN A 160 24.59 -14.05 -7.51
CA GLN A 160 24.66 -15.49 -7.80
C GLN A 160 24.27 -15.85 -9.24
N GLY A 161 23.88 -14.89 -10.06
CA GLY A 161 23.41 -15.15 -11.42
C GLY A 161 22.02 -15.76 -11.52
N GLU A 162 21.23 -15.71 -10.42
CA GLU A 162 19.86 -16.22 -10.44
C GLU A 162 18.91 -15.32 -11.23
N LYS A 163 17.90 -15.92 -11.82
CA LYS A 163 16.81 -15.20 -12.48
C LYS A 163 15.93 -14.51 -11.45
N LEU A 164 15.89 -13.18 -11.47
CA LEU A 164 15.12 -12.37 -10.52
C LEU A 164 13.61 -12.22 -10.84
N GLY A 165 13.12 -12.86 -11.88
CA GLY A 165 11.76 -12.70 -12.37
C GLY A 165 11.71 -12.03 -13.74
N GLY A 166 10.51 -11.81 -14.27
CA GLY A 166 10.31 -11.24 -15.59
C GLY A 166 10.82 -12.13 -16.73
N ARG A 167 11.07 -11.51 -17.87
CA ARG A 167 11.63 -12.19 -19.05
C ARG A 167 13.14 -12.33 -18.92
N VAL A 168 13.68 -13.48 -19.36
CA VAL A 168 15.12 -13.67 -19.45
C VAL A 168 15.68 -12.67 -20.47
N PRO A 169 16.73 -11.90 -20.10
CA PRO A 169 17.38 -10.96 -21.04
C PRO A 169 17.85 -11.66 -22.31
N TYR A 170 17.86 -10.96 -23.43
CA TYR A 170 18.41 -11.48 -24.68
C TYR A 170 19.92 -11.66 -24.51
N GLY A 171 20.43 -12.79 -25.00
CA GLY A 171 21.80 -13.21 -24.78
C GLY A 171 21.99 -14.20 -23.64
N LEU A 172 20.94 -14.38 -22.82
CA LEU A 172 20.94 -15.32 -21.70
C LEU A 172 19.79 -16.33 -21.86
N GLN A 173 19.95 -17.50 -21.29
CA GLN A 173 18.92 -18.52 -21.15
C GLN A 173 18.87 -19.04 -19.73
N LEU A 174 17.82 -19.76 -19.40
CA LEU A 174 17.70 -20.40 -18.11
C LEU A 174 18.50 -21.70 -18.13
N ALA A 175 19.36 -21.89 -17.15
CA ALA A 175 20.13 -23.12 -16.99
C ALA A 175 19.21 -24.32 -16.71
N ALA A 176 19.76 -25.54 -16.79
CA ALA A 176 19.01 -26.77 -16.57
C ALA A 176 18.39 -26.89 -15.17
N ASP A 177 18.91 -26.17 -14.19
CA ASP A 177 18.38 -26.11 -12.82
C ASP A 177 17.12 -25.24 -12.68
N GLY A 178 16.76 -24.48 -13.72
CA GLY A 178 15.59 -23.60 -13.72
C GLY A 178 15.73 -22.34 -12.86
N VAL A 179 16.90 -22.06 -12.32
CA VAL A 179 17.18 -20.96 -11.38
C VAL A 179 18.22 -19.98 -11.92
N HIS A 180 19.34 -20.48 -12.40
CA HIS A 180 20.45 -19.66 -12.86
C HIS A 180 20.32 -19.24 -14.33
N LEU A 181 20.93 -18.11 -14.65
CA LEU A 181 21.05 -17.64 -16.02
C LEU A 181 22.42 -18.04 -16.57
N GLU A 182 22.43 -18.59 -17.78
CA GLU A 182 23.64 -18.92 -18.52
C GLU A 182 23.63 -18.24 -19.89
N GLU A 183 24.78 -18.12 -20.52
CA GLU A 183 24.88 -17.50 -21.84
C GLU A 183 24.26 -18.38 -22.94
N ASN A 184 23.42 -17.76 -23.76
CA ASN A 184 22.95 -18.37 -24.99
C ASN A 184 23.91 -18.04 -26.16
N ALA A 185 24.72 -18.99 -26.58
CA ALA A 185 25.77 -18.77 -27.58
C ALA A 185 25.25 -18.15 -28.89
N ALA A 186 24.07 -18.57 -29.36
CA ALA A 186 23.48 -18.05 -30.58
C ALA A 186 23.08 -16.57 -30.43
N GLU A 187 22.49 -16.20 -29.29
CA GLU A 187 22.09 -14.82 -29.01
C GLU A 187 23.30 -13.94 -28.73
N GLN A 188 24.33 -14.47 -28.04
CA GLN A 188 25.60 -13.75 -27.83
C GLN A 188 26.31 -13.40 -29.13
N ALA A 189 26.27 -14.28 -30.13
CA ALA A 189 26.79 -13.96 -31.46
C ALA A 189 26.06 -12.76 -32.10
N VAL A 190 24.75 -12.67 -31.95
CA VAL A 190 23.96 -11.52 -32.45
C VAL A 190 24.30 -10.24 -31.68
N ILE A 191 24.51 -10.35 -30.38
CA ILE A 191 24.94 -9.20 -29.54
C ILE A 191 26.31 -8.70 -29.97
N ALA A 192 27.26 -9.60 -30.28
CA ALA A 192 28.57 -9.22 -30.76
C ALA A 192 28.47 -8.42 -32.07
N ILE A 193 27.71 -8.91 -33.05
CA ILE A 193 27.46 -8.18 -34.31
C ILE A 193 26.84 -6.81 -34.06
N ALA A 194 25.86 -6.73 -33.15
CA ALA A 194 25.22 -5.44 -32.79
C ALA A 194 26.21 -4.45 -32.17
N ARG A 195 27.13 -4.93 -31.33
CA ARG A 195 28.20 -4.11 -30.73
C ARG A 195 29.18 -3.60 -31.74
N ASP A 196 29.63 -4.46 -32.71
CA ASP A 196 30.52 -4.04 -33.75
C ASP A 196 29.91 -2.95 -34.65
N LEU A 197 28.64 -3.12 -35.01
CA LEU A 197 27.89 -2.13 -35.78
C LEU A 197 27.72 -0.79 -34.99
N HIS A 198 27.55 -0.90 -33.70
CA HIS A 198 27.46 0.29 -32.83
C HIS A 198 28.80 1.03 -32.75
N GLN A 199 29.90 0.31 -32.58
CA GLN A 199 31.26 0.87 -32.58
C GLN A 199 31.60 1.52 -33.94
N ALA A 200 31.05 1.00 -35.03
CA ALA A 200 31.15 1.59 -36.37
C ALA A 200 30.28 2.87 -36.54
N GLY A 201 29.58 3.33 -35.47
CA GLY A 201 28.82 4.56 -35.45
C GLY A 201 27.39 4.43 -35.99
N LEU A 202 26.84 3.24 -36.14
CA LEU A 202 25.47 3.08 -36.60
C LEU A 202 24.48 3.36 -35.48
N SER A 203 23.37 4.04 -35.82
CA SER A 203 22.28 4.25 -34.87
C SER A 203 21.54 2.93 -34.61
N SER A 204 20.90 2.80 -33.41
CA SER A 204 20.15 1.60 -33.03
C SER A 204 19.08 1.18 -34.04
N ARG A 205 18.44 2.12 -34.74
CA ARG A 205 17.49 1.83 -35.82
C ARG A 205 18.18 1.18 -37.02
N LYS A 206 19.33 1.70 -37.43
CA LYS A 206 20.13 1.14 -38.55
C LYS A 206 20.68 -0.23 -38.18
N ILE A 207 21.10 -0.42 -36.93
CA ILE A 207 21.56 -1.75 -36.46
C ILE A 207 20.43 -2.76 -36.54
N ALA A 208 19.22 -2.42 -36.08
CA ALA A 208 18.06 -3.29 -36.12
C ALA A 208 17.71 -3.72 -37.57
N THR A 209 17.76 -2.78 -38.53
CA THR A 209 17.56 -3.06 -39.98
C THR A 209 18.67 -3.97 -40.51
N ARG A 210 19.92 -3.71 -40.16
CA ARG A 210 21.07 -4.49 -40.66
C ARG A 210 21.05 -5.93 -40.13
N LEU A 211 20.65 -6.14 -38.87
CA LEU A 211 20.45 -7.49 -38.32
C LEU A 211 19.32 -8.21 -39.02
N ALA A 212 18.21 -7.55 -39.33
CA ALA A 212 17.11 -8.15 -40.08
C ALA A 212 17.49 -8.54 -41.52
N GLU A 213 18.30 -7.71 -42.20
CA GLU A 213 18.87 -8.03 -43.54
C GLU A 213 19.72 -9.31 -43.51
N GLN A 214 20.35 -9.61 -42.36
CA GLN A 214 21.14 -10.84 -42.15
C GLN A 214 20.29 -12.01 -41.63
N GLY A 215 18.96 -11.85 -41.56
CA GLY A 215 18.05 -12.89 -41.06
C GLY A 215 18.05 -13.06 -39.54
N LEU A 216 18.63 -12.09 -38.81
CA LEU A 216 18.72 -12.12 -37.33
C LEU A 216 17.56 -11.37 -36.72
N TYR A 217 16.71 -12.09 -35.99
CA TYR A 217 15.47 -11.59 -35.42
C TYR A 217 15.43 -11.81 -33.88
N SER A 218 14.51 -11.15 -33.25
CA SER A 218 14.22 -11.35 -31.81
C SER A 218 13.65 -12.77 -31.57
N ARG A 219 13.55 -13.19 -30.32
CA ARG A 219 12.87 -14.45 -29.90
C ARG A 219 11.43 -14.57 -30.41
N ALA A 220 10.78 -13.46 -30.69
CA ALA A 220 9.42 -13.41 -31.24
C ALA A 220 9.40 -13.40 -32.78
N ALA A 221 10.53 -13.69 -33.44
CA ALA A 221 10.71 -13.63 -34.89
C ALA A 221 10.36 -12.25 -35.51
N THR A 222 10.57 -11.17 -34.74
CA THR A 222 10.36 -9.78 -35.18
C THR A 222 11.67 -9.01 -35.23
N ILE A 223 11.70 -7.91 -35.98
CA ILE A 223 12.82 -6.98 -36.01
C ILE A 223 13.03 -6.42 -34.58
N PHE A 224 14.29 -6.29 -34.16
CA PHE A 224 14.63 -5.73 -32.87
C PHE A 224 14.15 -4.28 -32.73
N THR A 225 13.58 -3.94 -31.58
CA THR A 225 13.26 -2.54 -31.30
C THR A 225 14.54 -1.76 -31.00
N PRO A 226 14.56 -0.43 -31.26
CA PRO A 226 15.73 0.40 -30.91
C PRO A 226 16.13 0.30 -29.42
N SER A 227 15.17 0.14 -28.51
CA SER A 227 15.44 -0.07 -27.09
C SER A 227 16.08 -1.43 -26.80
N ALA A 228 15.70 -2.49 -27.52
CA ALA A 228 16.36 -3.79 -27.41
C ALA A 228 17.82 -3.74 -27.89
N ILE A 229 18.09 -3.05 -29.00
CA ILE A 229 19.47 -2.82 -29.46
C ILE A 229 20.27 -2.04 -28.43
N LEU A 230 19.73 -0.96 -27.84
CA LEU A 230 20.44 -0.20 -26.80
C LEU A 230 20.78 -1.09 -25.60
N ALA A 231 19.90 -1.99 -25.20
CA ALA A 231 20.15 -2.94 -24.11
C ALA A 231 21.22 -3.99 -24.44
N MET A 232 21.49 -4.28 -25.73
CA MET A 232 22.53 -5.22 -26.16
C MET A 232 23.92 -4.57 -26.22
N VAL A 233 23.99 -3.27 -26.54
CA VAL A 233 25.26 -2.57 -26.82
C VAL A 233 25.76 -1.71 -25.66
N GLY A 234 24.88 -1.41 -24.69
CA GLY A 234 25.21 -0.70 -23.42
C GLY A 234 25.55 -1.67 -22.34
#